data_304a901185d17d3e3aec889bf2ab34b5
#
_entry.id   304a901185d17d3e3aec889bf2ab34b5
#
_cell.length_a   1.000
_cell.length_b   1.000
_cell.length_c   1.000
_cell.angle_alpha   90.00
_cell.angle_beta   90.00
_cell.angle_gamma   90.00
#
_symmetry.space_group_name_H-M   'P 1'
#
loop_
_entity.id
_entity.type
_entity.pdbx_description
1 polymer ?
#
loop_
_entity_poly.entity_id
_entity_poly.type
_entity_poly.pdbx_seq_one_letter_code
_entity_poly.pdbx_strand_id
1 'polypeptide(L)'
;MNKISVVIIAKNPENTLEMCLDSLIRFDEVILYINDTTDNTKYIASKFENVKVIDGEFDGFGPTKNAAATYAKNDWILSLDSDEVLTESLVDELLTCTLGHTSIYSLLRINFYKTTQIRYCWGDDVLIRLYNRTKTQFTDKKVHEKIIEEGCI
;
A
#
# COMPACT_ATOMS: atom_id res chain seq x y z
N MET A 1 12.91 -13.24 7.29
CA MET A 1 11.80 -12.63 6.54
C MET A 1 12.06 -11.15 6.31
N ASN A 2 11.67 -10.63 5.18
CA ASN A 2 11.81 -9.21 4.87
C ASN A 2 10.98 -8.36 5.84
N LYS A 3 11.56 -7.25 6.27
CA LYS A 3 10.86 -6.24 7.07
C LYS A 3 10.29 -5.19 6.15
N ILE A 4 9.00 -5.26 5.94
CA ILE A 4 8.25 -4.38 5.05
C ILE A 4 7.16 -3.70 5.88
N SER A 5 7.06 -2.37 5.77
CA SER A 5 5.90 -1.62 6.26
C SER A 5 4.92 -1.40 5.12
N VAL A 6 3.68 -1.82 5.31
CA VAL A 6 2.61 -1.52 4.37
C VAL A 6 2.07 -0.13 4.68
N VAL A 7 1.85 0.68 3.65
CA VAL A 7 1.32 2.05 3.80
C VAL A 7 0.07 2.19 2.96
N ILE A 8 -1.03 2.56 3.60
CA ILE A 8 -2.35 2.77 3.01
C ILE A 8 -2.81 4.18 3.35
N ILE A 9 -3.22 4.95 2.35
CA ILE A 9 -3.94 6.21 2.57
C ILE A 9 -5.40 6.01 2.20
N ALA A 10 -6.33 6.47 3.02
CA ALA A 10 -7.74 6.22 2.81
C ALA A 10 -8.65 7.28 3.44
N LYS A 11 -9.85 7.39 2.89
CA LYS A 11 -10.95 8.14 3.46
C LYS A 11 -12.22 7.30 3.39
N ASN A 12 -12.84 7.04 4.55
CA ASN A 12 -14.07 6.25 4.67
C ASN A 12 -14.03 4.88 3.95
N PRO A 13 -13.00 4.04 4.18
CA PRO A 13 -12.84 2.76 3.48
C PRO A 13 -13.57 1.57 4.14
N GLU A 14 -14.55 1.78 5.02
CA GLU A 14 -15.14 0.72 5.86
C GLU A 14 -15.61 -0.53 5.11
N ASN A 15 -16.08 -0.38 3.86
CA ASN A 15 -16.62 -1.50 3.08
C ASN A 15 -15.56 -2.46 2.52
N THR A 16 -14.31 -2.03 2.40
CA THR A 16 -13.23 -2.80 1.77
C THR A 16 -12.06 -3.07 2.71
N LEU A 17 -11.94 -2.27 3.77
CA LEU A 17 -10.75 -2.24 4.62
C LEU A 17 -10.48 -3.57 5.32
N GLU A 18 -11.49 -4.25 5.84
CA GLU A 18 -11.30 -5.48 6.60
C GLU A 18 -10.64 -6.57 5.75
N MET A 19 -11.12 -6.79 4.53
CA MET A 19 -10.51 -7.75 3.60
C MET A 19 -9.07 -7.36 3.23
N CYS A 20 -8.81 -6.07 3.03
CA CYS A 20 -7.48 -5.57 2.78
C CYS A 20 -6.55 -5.91 3.96
N LEU A 21 -6.92 -5.54 5.19
CA LEU A 21 -6.11 -5.76 6.38
C LEU A 21 -5.92 -7.25 6.72
N ASP A 22 -6.92 -8.09 6.49
CA ASP A 22 -6.81 -9.54 6.66
C ASP A 22 -5.67 -10.13 5.82
N SER A 23 -5.48 -9.64 4.60
CA SER A 23 -4.38 -10.08 3.74
C SER A 23 -2.99 -9.62 4.21
N LEU A 24 -2.93 -8.70 5.17
CA LEU A 24 -1.71 -8.04 5.63
C LEU A 24 -1.26 -8.47 7.03
N ILE A 25 -1.92 -9.40 7.67
CA ILE A 25 -1.65 -9.81 9.08
C ILE A 25 -0.23 -10.34 9.30
N ARG A 26 0.43 -10.83 8.26
CA ARG A 26 1.80 -11.37 8.33
C ARG A 26 2.88 -10.30 8.18
N PHE A 27 2.52 -9.09 7.80
CA PHE A 27 3.48 -7.98 7.71
C PHE A 27 3.79 -7.41 9.09
N ASP A 28 5.02 -6.93 9.23
CA ASP A 28 5.55 -6.39 10.48
C ASP A 28 4.81 -5.13 10.95
N GLU A 29 4.27 -4.36 10.01
CA GLU A 29 3.58 -3.10 10.28
C GLU A 29 2.68 -2.69 9.12
N VAL A 30 1.53 -2.14 9.45
CA VAL A 30 0.64 -1.45 8.49
C VAL A 30 0.38 -0.03 9.01
N ILE A 31 0.75 0.96 8.24
CA ILE A 31 0.39 2.37 8.49
C ILE A 31 -0.90 2.64 7.73
N LEU A 32 -1.98 2.88 8.45
CA LEU A 32 -3.25 3.33 7.89
C LEU A 32 -3.40 4.83 8.12
N TYR A 33 -3.06 5.61 7.10
CA TYR A 33 -3.16 7.06 7.12
C TYR A 33 -4.54 7.48 6.60
N ILE A 34 -5.34 8.08 7.46
CA ILE A 34 -6.71 8.50 7.17
C ILE A 34 -6.87 10.01 7.30
N ASN A 35 -7.79 10.57 6.51
CA ASN A 35 -8.16 11.96 6.60
C ASN A 35 -9.68 12.11 6.59
N ASP A 36 -10.22 13.01 7.41
CA ASP A 36 -11.67 13.30 7.50
C ASP A 36 -12.56 12.04 7.50
N THR A 37 -12.11 10.98 8.17
CA THR A 37 -12.81 9.71 8.20
C THR A 37 -13.85 9.70 9.30
N THR A 38 -15.10 9.41 8.95
CA THR A 38 -16.27 9.47 9.85
C THR A 38 -17.01 8.14 9.99
N ASP A 39 -16.61 7.11 9.25
CA ASP A 39 -17.19 5.77 9.27
C ASP A 39 -16.53 4.86 10.34
N ASN A 40 -16.76 3.54 10.26
CA ASN A 40 -16.22 2.56 11.19
C ASN A 40 -14.75 2.17 10.98
N THR A 41 -14.00 2.90 10.17
CA THR A 41 -12.61 2.61 9.81
C THR A 41 -11.73 2.37 11.04
N LYS A 42 -11.76 3.26 12.03
CA LYS A 42 -10.93 3.12 13.24
C LYS A 42 -11.27 1.87 14.05
N TYR A 43 -12.57 1.55 14.13
CA TYR A 43 -13.02 0.34 14.79
C TYR A 43 -12.54 -0.93 14.08
N ILE A 44 -12.64 -0.97 12.74
CA ILE A 44 -12.14 -2.08 11.93
C ILE A 44 -10.63 -2.24 12.13
N ALA A 45 -9.87 -1.15 12.02
CA ALA A 45 -8.42 -1.16 12.20
C ALA A 45 -8.00 -1.65 13.60
N SER A 46 -8.79 -1.36 14.64
CA SER A 46 -8.50 -1.77 16.01
C SER A 46 -8.49 -3.29 16.24
N LYS A 47 -9.04 -4.06 15.31
CA LYS A 47 -9.02 -5.54 15.36
C LYS A 47 -7.66 -6.13 14.97
N PHE A 48 -6.76 -5.34 14.41
CA PHE A 48 -5.47 -5.79 13.85
C PHE A 48 -4.31 -5.21 14.67
N GLU A 49 -3.53 -6.07 15.30
CA GLU A 49 -2.44 -5.65 16.21
C GLU A 49 -1.28 -4.97 15.48
N ASN A 50 -1.06 -5.29 14.20
CA ASN A 50 0.00 -4.73 13.39
C ASN A 50 -0.37 -3.41 12.69
N VAL A 51 -1.59 -2.91 12.88
CA VAL A 51 -2.09 -1.69 12.24
C VAL A 51 -1.92 -0.48 13.15
N LYS A 52 -1.27 0.55 12.64
CA LYS A 52 -1.14 1.86 13.26
C LYS A 52 -1.94 2.89 12.46
N VAL A 53 -2.96 3.45 13.10
CA VAL A 53 -3.80 4.50 12.49
C VAL A 53 -3.18 5.86 12.72
N ILE A 54 -3.03 6.62 11.64
CA ILE A 54 -2.58 8.02 11.66
C ILE A 54 -3.68 8.90 11.08
N ASP A 55 -4.18 9.83 11.86
CA ASP A 55 -5.03 10.92 11.37
C ASP A 55 -4.15 12.03 10.82
N GLY A 56 -4.35 12.41 9.57
CA GLY A 56 -3.56 13.45 8.94
C GLY A 56 -4.33 14.20 7.86
N GLU A 57 -3.66 15.16 7.26
CA GLU A 57 -4.23 15.97 6.19
C GLU A 57 -3.97 15.32 4.82
N PHE A 58 -4.87 15.55 3.88
CA PHE A 58 -4.70 15.14 2.49
C PHE A 58 -4.26 16.35 1.64
N ASP A 59 -3.06 16.28 1.09
CA ASP A 59 -2.49 17.29 0.19
C ASP A 59 -2.20 16.76 -1.21
N GLY A 60 -3.10 15.92 -1.72
CA GLY A 60 -2.92 15.19 -2.96
C GLY A 60 -2.31 13.81 -2.73
N PHE A 61 -2.43 12.91 -3.71
CA PHE A 61 -2.04 11.50 -3.53
C PHE A 61 -0.53 11.33 -3.31
N GLY A 62 0.31 11.94 -4.15
CA GLY A 62 1.76 11.82 -4.03
C GLY A 62 2.30 12.34 -2.69
N PRO A 63 2.08 13.61 -2.35
CA PRO A 63 2.52 14.18 -1.07
C PRO A 63 1.99 13.42 0.14
N THR A 64 0.74 12.99 0.11
CA THR A 64 0.12 12.26 1.24
C THR A 64 0.73 10.86 1.40
N LYS A 65 0.99 10.15 0.31
CA LYS A 65 1.69 8.84 0.37
C LYS A 65 3.10 8.98 0.94
N ASN A 66 3.82 10.02 0.54
CA ASN A 66 5.14 10.31 1.09
C ASN A 66 5.07 10.66 2.60
N ALA A 67 4.10 11.48 2.99
CA ALA A 67 3.89 11.83 4.40
C ALA A 67 3.54 10.58 5.24
N ALA A 68 2.64 9.72 4.75
CA ALA A 68 2.28 8.48 5.41
C ALA A 68 3.48 7.54 5.58
N ALA A 69 4.35 7.43 4.58
CA ALA A 69 5.55 6.62 4.64
C ALA A 69 6.54 7.06 5.72
N THR A 70 6.52 8.32 6.16
CA THR A 70 7.39 8.81 7.23
C THR A 70 7.09 8.17 8.59
N TYR A 71 5.89 7.66 8.80
CA TYR A 71 5.48 7.00 10.05
C TYR A 71 5.91 5.53 10.10
N ALA A 72 6.36 4.97 8.99
CA ALA A 72 6.79 3.58 8.92
C ALA A 72 8.14 3.37 9.64
N LYS A 73 8.32 2.23 10.28
CA LYS A 73 9.57 1.86 10.95
C LYS A 73 10.59 1.21 10.02
N ASN A 74 10.14 0.61 8.91
CA ASN A 74 11.01 -0.08 7.96
C ASN A 74 11.31 0.80 6.73
N ASP A 75 12.42 0.52 6.05
CA ASP A 75 12.82 1.25 4.84
C ASP A 75 12.11 0.75 3.58
N TRP A 76 11.71 -0.51 3.58
CA TRP A 76 10.91 -1.08 2.51
C TRP A 76 9.44 -0.79 2.72
N ILE A 77 8.85 -0.07 1.78
CA ILE A 77 7.45 0.35 1.82
C ILE A 77 6.67 -0.35 0.72
N LEU A 78 5.61 -1.04 1.13
CA LEU A 78 4.58 -1.56 0.21
C LEU A 78 3.39 -0.60 0.22
N SER A 79 3.19 0.13 -0.87
CA SER A 79 2.07 1.05 -1.01
C SER A 79 0.85 0.33 -1.59
N LEU A 80 -0.23 0.29 -0.84
CA LEU A 80 -1.50 -0.31 -1.26
C LEU A 80 -2.65 0.67 -1.14
N ASP A 81 -3.69 0.44 -1.91
CA ASP A 81 -4.98 1.08 -1.73
C ASP A 81 -5.87 0.24 -0.80
N SER A 82 -6.80 0.86 -0.09
CA SER A 82 -7.63 0.21 0.94
C SER A 82 -8.64 -0.81 0.41
N ASP A 83 -8.78 -0.92 -0.90
CA ASP A 83 -9.64 -1.87 -1.61
C ASP A 83 -8.82 -2.98 -2.32
N GLU A 84 -7.53 -3.02 -2.10
CA GLU A 84 -6.64 -4.05 -2.65
C GLU A 84 -6.39 -5.18 -1.63
N VAL A 85 -6.37 -6.41 -2.12
CA VAL A 85 -6.14 -7.63 -1.33
C VAL A 85 -4.97 -8.40 -1.92
N LEU A 86 -3.99 -8.74 -1.10
CA LEU A 86 -2.87 -9.58 -1.52
C LEU A 86 -3.24 -11.06 -1.50
N THR A 87 -2.77 -11.81 -2.50
CA THR A 87 -2.85 -13.28 -2.46
C THR A 87 -1.81 -13.84 -1.48
N GLU A 88 -2.08 -15.00 -0.89
CA GLU A 88 -1.12 -15.66 0.00
C GLU A 88 0.22 -15.92 -0.67
N SER A 89 0.21 -16.34 -1.94
CA SER A 89 1.44 -16.57 -2.71
C SER A 89 2.27 -15.30 -2.88
N LEU A 90 1.62 -14.15 -3.10
CA LEU A 90 2.33 -12.88 -3.18
C LEU A 90 2.89 -12.44 -1.82
N VAL A 91 2.15 -12.66 -0.74
CA VAL A 91 2.64 -12.39 0.62
C VAL A 91 3.88 -13.24 0.91
N ASP A 92 3.86 -14.54 0.59
CA ASP A 92 5.02 -15.42 0.74
C ASP A 92 6.22 -14.91 -0.05
N GLU A 93 6.01 -14.54 -1.30
CA GLU A 93 7.07 -14.02 -2.16
C GLU A 93 7.67 -12.72 -1.60
N LEU A 94 6.84 -11.76 -1.23
CA LEU A 94 7.29 -10.48 -0.67
C LEU A 94 8.11 -10.66 0.62
N LEU A 95 7.71 -11.57 1.48
CA LEU A 95 8.37 -11.81 2.76
C LEU A 95 9.65 -12.64 2.65
N THR A 96 9.84 -13.40 1.57
CA THR A 96 10.96 -14.35 1.41
C THR A 96 11.92 -14.02 0.28
N CYS A 97 11.52 -13.22 -0.72
CA CYS A 97 12.39 -12.85 -1.83
C CYS A 97 13.64 -12.07 -1.36
N THR A 98 14.68 -12.08 -2.18
CA THR A 98 15.87 -11.26 -1.91
C THR A 98 15.62 -9.84 -2.38
N LEU A 99 15.50 -8.91 -1.43
CA LEU A 99 15.42 -7.48 -1.71
C LEU A 99 16.83 -6.85 -1.77
N GLY A 100 16.95 -5.73 -2.49
CA GLY A 100 18.16 -4.93 -2.54
C GLY A 100 18.94 -4.97 -3.85
N HIS A 101 18.54 -5.80 -4.82
CA HIS A 101 19.10 -5.74 -6.18
C HIS A 101 18.66 -4.48 -6.94
N THR A 102 17.48 -3.98 -6.60
CA THR A 102 16.92 -2.72 -7.07
C THR A 102 16.24 -2.01 -5.91
N SER A 103 15.90 -0.74 -6.08
CA SER A 103 15.17 0.04 -5.08
C SER A 103 13.67 0.00 -5.25
N ILE A 104 13.17 -0.62 -6.32
CA ILE A 104 11.74 -0.70 -6.67
C ILE A 104 11.36 -2.08 -7.20
N TYR A 105 10.13 -2.48 -6.95
CA TYR A 105 9.54 -3.71 -7.48
C TYR A 105 8.10 -3.45 -7.92
N SER A 106 7.74 -4.02 -9.06
CA SER A 106 6.38 -3.95 -9.61
C SER A 106 5.58 -5.16 -9.20
N LEU A 107 4.29 -4.94 -8.93
CA LEU A 107 3.31 -5.98 -8.67
C LEU A 107 2.24 -6.00 -9.77
N LEU A 108 1.72 -7.19 -10.03
CA LEU A 108 0.60 -7.37 -10.94
C LEU A 108 -0.72 -7.15 -10.18
N ARG A 109 -1.52 -6.19 -10.65
CA ARG A 109 -2.87 -5.94 -10.14
C ARG A 109 -3.90 -6.55 -11.09
N ILE A 110 -4.75 -7.41 -10.56
CA ILE A 110 -5.87 -8.01 -11.28
C ILE A 110 -7.15 -7.26 -10.88
N ASN A 111 -7.84 -6.73 -11.87
CA ASN A 111 -9.06 -5.97 -11.65
C ASN A 111 -10.31 -6.84 -11.78
N PHE A 112 -11.26 -6.64 -10.87
CA PHE A 112 -12.55 -7.32 -10.88
C PHE A 112 -13.70 -6.31 -10.94
N TYR A 113 -14.75 -6.64 -11.70
CA TYR A 113 -16.04 -6.00 -11.59
C TYR A 113 -17.01 -6.98 -10.93
N LYS A 114 -17.46 -6.67 -9.72
CA LYS A 114 -18.16 -7.63 -8.85
C LYS A 114 -17.26 -8.88 -8.64
N THR A 115 -17.71 -10.05 -9.11
CA THR A 115 -16.94 -11.31 -9.00
C THR A 115 -16.25 -11.72 -10.31
N THR A 116 -16.34 -10.90 -11.36
CA THR A 116 -15.81 -11.21 -12.70
C THR A 116 -14.51 -10.47 -12.96
N GLN A 117 -13.45 -11.20 -13.29
CA GLN A 117 -12.18 -10.61 -13.69
C GLN A 117 -12.32 -9.87 -15.02
N ILE A 118 -11.85 -8.62 -15.05
CA ILE A 118 -11.84 -7.79 -16.25
C ILE A 118 -10.55 -8.05 -17.02
N ARG A 119 -10.65 -8.51 -18.27
CA ARG A 119 -9.49 -8.93 -19.06
C ARG A 119 -9.16 -8.04 -20.26
N TYR A 120 -10.11 -7.29 -20.81
CA TYR A 120 -9.92 -6.66 -22.12
C TYR A 120 -9.77 -5.14 -22.11
N CYS A 121 -10.56 -4.42 -21.36
CA CYS A 121 -10.53 -2.95 -21.35
C CYS A 121 -9.73 -2.37 -20.19
N TRP A 122 -9.77 -3.06 -19.04
CA TRP A 122 -9.18 -2.62 -17.77
C TRP A 122 -8.47 -3.81 -17.13
N GLY A 123 -7.74 -4.55 -17.97
CA GLY A 123 -7.11 -5.81 -17.60
C GLY A 123 -6.08 -5.69 -16.49
N ASP A 124 -5.12 -6.58 -16.54
CA ASP A 124 -4.06 -6.63 -15.53
C ASP A 124 -3.13 -5.43 -15.68
N ASP A 125 -2.84 -4.74 -14.58
CA ASP A 125 -1.91 -3.62 -14.52
C ASP A 125 -0.64 -4.03 -13.78
N VAL A 126 0.51 -3.64 -14.30
CA VAL A 126 1.79 -3.75 -13.60
C VAL A 126 2.12 -2.41 -12.98
N LEU A 127 2.20 -2.36 -11.66
CA LEU A 127 2.38 -1.13 -10.90
C LEU A 127 3.57 -1.27 -9.94
N ILE A 128 4.40 -0.24 -9.87
CA ILE A 128 5.44 -0.17 -8.84
C ILE A 128 4.74 0.06 -7.49
N ARG A 129 4.85 -0.92 -6.60
CA ARG A 129 4.19 -0.89 -5.29
C ARG A 129 5.15 -1.05 -4.12
N LEU A 130 6.26 -1.76 -4.31
CA LEU A 130 7.28 -1.95 -3.29
C LEU A 130 8.51 -1.12 -3.63
N TYR A 131 8.93 -0.29 -2.70
CA TYR A 131 10.09 0.58 -2.89
C TYR A 131 10.87 0.82 -1.59
N ASN A 132 12.15 1.14 -1.73
CA ASN A 132 12.97 1.57 -0.61
C ASN A 132 12.89 3.10 -0.46
N ARG A 133 12.26 3.58 0.62
CA ARG A 133 12.03 5.00 0.86
C ARG A 133 13.30 5.82 1.06
N THR A 134 14.43 5.18 1.35
CA THR A 134 15.72 5.88 1.48
C THR A 134 16.35 6.19 0.11
N LYS A 135 15.80 5.61 -0.97
CA LYS A 135 16.31 5.73 -2.34
C LYS A 135 15.35 6.46 -3.27
N THR A 136 14.06 6.33 -3.04
CA THR A 136 13.02 6.93 -3.89
C THR A 136 11.75 7.25 -3.10
N GLN A 137 10.83 7.93 -3.75
CA GLN A 137 9.54 8.31 -3.20
C GLN A 137 8.52 8.53 -4.33
N PHE A 138 7.27 8.83 -3.97
CA PHE A 138 6.29 9.29 -4.94
C PHE A 138 6.60 10.70 -5.44
N THR A 139 6.18 10.99 -6.68
CA THR A 139 6.20 12.36 -7.20
C THR A 139 5.26 13.26 -6.39
N ASP A 140 5.53 14.58 -6.38
CA ASP A 140 4.68 15.56 -5.67
C ASP A 140 3.38 15.87 -6.41
N LYS A 141 2.98 15.04 -7.36
CA LYS A 141 1.73 15.20 -8.09
C LYS A 141 0.53 14.91 -7.21
N LYS A 142 -0.45 15.81 -7.23
CA LYS A 142 -1.70 15.66 -6.47
C LYS A 142 -2.58 14.54 -7.02
N VAL A 143 -2.50 14.29 -8.32
CA VAL A 143 -3.14 13.19 -9.04
C VAL A 143 -2.15 12.55 -10.01
N HIS A 144 -2.38 11.29 -10.41
CA HIS A 144 -1.49 10.52 -11.27
C HIS A 144 -0.06 10.42 -10.73
N GLU A 145 0.05 10.25 -9.42
CA GLU A 145 1.33 10.07 -8.73
C GLU A 145 2.00 8.76 -9.17
N LYS A 146 3.33 8.80 -9.24
CA LYS A 146 4.17 7.63 -9.55
C LYS A 146 5.38 7.62 -8.64
N ILE A 147 5.93 6.44 -8.41
CA ILE A 147 7.24 6.32 -7.77
C ILE A 147 8.31 6.78 -8.76
N ILE A 148 9.26 7.57 -8.27
CA ILE A 148 10.37 8.08 -9.07
C ILE A 148 11.32 6.92 -9.38
N GLU A 149 11.53 6.64 -10.65
CA GLU A 149 12.33 5.50 -11.12
C GLU A 149 13.81 5.87 -11.38
N GLU A 150 14.12 7.15 -11.53
CA GLU A 150 15.49 7.63 -11.76
C GLU A 150 16.42 7.25 -10.62
N GLY A 151 17.54 6.61 -10.95
CA GLY A 151 18.54 6.21 -9.97
C GLY A 151 18.19 4.98 -9.13
N CYS A 152 17.11 4.26 -9.49
CA CYS A 152 16.63 3.11 -8.73
C CYS A 152 17.24 1.75 -9.16
N ILE A 153 18.18 1.75 -10.05
CA ILE A 153 18.86 0.55 -10.56
C ILE A 153 20.08 0.23 -9.69
#